data_8f5764f17f2baacd6f46b8ca9c0bf1d4
#
_entry.id   8f5764f17f2baacd6f46b8ca9c0bf1d4
#
_cell.length_a   1.000
_cell.length_b   1.000
_cell.length_c   1.000
_cell.angle_alpha   90.00
_cell.angle_beta   90.00
_cell.angle_gamma   90.00
#
_symmetry.space_group_name_H-M   'P 1'
#
loop_
_entity.id
_entity.type
_entity.pdbx_description
1 polymer ?
#
loop_
_entity_poly.entity_id
_entity_poly.type
_entity_poly.pdbx_seq_one_letter_code
_entity_poly.pdbx_strand_id
1 'polypeptide(L)'
;IKFFGISEWKMRKIKTSFEIIKELNSFDKSRIPLNALSTVFTVINDLILNVLFLPFIVSAVSNNYSIETLFIGCVIMILLRAVIETFNSWYKSVYIPKSNIKIERSFKLKLFDKAENVDLIRYDDTEFYNNYVWVTNDISSRAIETLDIIFDWINSVMMVAAVMGIIISFEPVIIICTVFPSIISL
;
A
#
# COMPACT_ATOMS: atom_id res chain seq x y z
N ILE A 1 -9.52 7.83 -34.61
CA ILE A 1 -10.60 8.43 -33.78
C ILE A 1 -10.80 7.62 -32.47
N LYS A 2 -10.34 6.37 -32.35
CA LYS A 2 -10.51 5.53 -31.13
C LYS A 2 -9.51 5.78 -30.00
N PHE A 3 -8.40 6.45 -30.24
CA PHE A 3 -7.34 6.67 -29.23
C PHE A 3 -7.66 7.81 -28.23
N PHE A 4 -8.46 8.79 -28.62
CA PHE A 4 -8.79 9.94 -27.75
C PHE A 4 -9.73 9.57 -26.59
N GLY A 5 -10.65 8.65 -26.80
CA GLY A 5 -11.60 8.21 -25.75
C GLY A 5 -10.98 7.42 -24.61
N ILE A 6 -9.87 6.71 -24.85
CA ILE A 6 -9.19 5.89 -23.85
C ILE A 6 -8.42 6.76 -22.84
N SER A 7 -7.83 7.87 -23.30
CA SER A 7 -7.10 8.81 -22.44
C SER A 7 -8.03 9.58 -21.50
N GLU A 8 -9.18 10.04 -21.99
CA GLU A 8 -10.19 10.74 -21.18
C GLU A 8 -10.84 9.81 -20.15
N TRP A 9 -11.12 8.56 -20.52
CA TRP A 9 -11.67 7.56 -19.61
C TRP A 9 -10.67 7.20 -18.50
N LYS A 10 -9.37 7.04 -18.82
CA LYS A 10 -8.32 6.84 -17.83
C LYS A 10 -8.15 8.04 -16.90
N MET A 11 -8.13 9.26 -17.43
CA MET A 11 -8.01 10.47 -16.62
C MET A 11 -9.23 10.67 -15.70
N ARG A 12 -10.45 10.34 -16.17
CA ARG A 12 -11.65 10.38 -15.34
C ARG A 12 -11.56 9.40 -14.17
N LYS A 13 -11.09 8.16 -14.41
CA LYS A 13 -10.88 7.16 -13.35
C LYS A 13 -9.85 7.61 -12.30
N ILE A 14 -8.72 8.17 -12.73
CA ILE A 14 -7.68 8.68 -11.82
C ILE A 14 -8.22 9.83 -10.97
N LYS A 15 -8.95 10.76 -11.60
CA LYS A 15 -9.57 11.88 -10.89
C LYS A 15 -10.58 11.40 -9.84
N THR A 16 -11.41 10.42 -10.19
CA THR A 16 -12.38 9.82 -9.27
C THR A 16 -11.69 9.09 -8.11
N SER A 17 -10.58 8.36 -8.38
CA SER A 17 -9.80 7.70 -7.32
C SER A 17 -9.18 8.73 -6.36
N PHE A 18 -8.67 9.84 -6.88
CA PHE A 18 -8.11 10.91 -6.05
C PHE A 18 -9.16 11.62 -5.19
N GLU A 19 -10.36 11.82 -5.72
CA GLU A 19 -11.50 12.37 -4.97
C GLU A 19 -11.93 11.42 -3.85
N ILE A 20 -11.96 10.11 -4.10
CA ILE A 20 -12.22 9.08 -3.09
C ILE A 20 -11.17 9.12 -1.98
N ILE A 21 -9.89 9.18 -2.31
CA ILE A 21 -8.79 9.28 -1.32
C ILE A 21 -8.96 10.53 -0.45
N LYS A 22 -9.26 11.66 -1.07
CA LYS A 22 -9.49 12.93 -0.35
C LYS A 22 -10.67 12.82 0.61
N GLU A 23 -11.73 12.16 0.19
CA GLU A 23 -12.92 11.94 1.01
C GLU A 23 -12.63 10.96 2.17
N LEU A 24 -11.92 9.86 1.91
CA LEU A 24 -11.45 8.92 2.92
C LEU A 24 -10.57 9.61 3.98
N ASN A 25 -9.65 10.48 3.53
CA ASN A 25 -8.80 11.25 4.45
C ASN A 25 -9.59 12.24 5.30
N SER A 26 -10.77 12.68 4.86
CA SER A 26 -11.65 13.52 5.69
C SER A 26 -12.28 12.74 6.85
N PHE A 27 -12.50 11.44 6.68
CA PHE A 27 -13.07 10.56 7.71
C PHE A 27 -12.02 10.05 8.70
N ASP A 28 -10.81 9.75 8.23
CA ASP A 28 -9.70 9.33 9.09
C ASP A 28 -8.35 9.91 8.61
N LYS A 29 -8.02 11.08 9.16
CA LYS A 29 -6.79 11.83 8.80
C LYS A 29 -5.51 11.07 9.13
N SER A 30 -5.55 10.14 10.07
CA SER A 30 -4.38 9.38 10.50
C SER A 30 -4.09 8.16 9.63
N ARG A 31 -5.04 7.73 8.79
CA ARG A 31 -4.89 6.51 7.97
C ARG A 31 -3.78 6.63 6.95
N ILE A 32 -3.76 7.73 6.19
CA ILE A 32 -2.76 7.94 5.13
C ILE A 32 -1.33 8.01 5.70
N PRO A 33 -1.01 8.85 6.70
CA PRO A 33 0.35 8.92 7.23
C PRO A 33 0.78 7.63 7.93
N LEU A 34 -0.10 6.94 8.65
CA LEU A 34 0.22 5.66 9.28
C LEU A 34 0.44 4.55 8.26
N ASN A 35 -0.32 4.54 7.17
CA ASN A 35 -0.11 3.60 6.08
C ASN A 35 1.22 3.85 5.37
N ALA A 36 1.56 5.10 5.09
CA ALA A 36 2.85 5.48 4.53
C ALA A 36 4.02 5.04 5.44
N LEU A 37 3.89 5.23 6.75
CA LEU A 37 4.88 4.79 7.72
C LEU A 37 5.02 3.25 7.75
N SER A 38 3.90 2.52 7.75
CA SER A 38 3.89 1.06 7.66
C SER A 38 4.53 0.57 6.37
N THR A 39 4.29 1.24 5.24
CA THR A 39 4.92 0.93 3.96
C THR A 39 6.43 1.09 4.02
N VAL A 40 6.93 2.21 4.56
CA VAL A 40 8.38 2.44 4.75
C VAL A 40 8.98 1.35 5.64
N PHE A 41 8.34 0.99 6.74
CA PHE A 41 8.81 -0.06 7.63
C PHE A 41 8.81 -1.43 6.96
N THR A 42 7.83 -1.74 6.12
CA THR A 42 7.80 -2.98 5.34
C THR A 42 8.99 -3.05 4.37
N VAL A 43 9.25 -1.96 3.63
CA VAL A 43 10.41 -1.90 2.72
C VAL A 43 11.73 -2.06 3.48
N ILE A 44 11.90 -1.39 4.62
CA ILE A 44 13.11 -1.52 5.46
C ILE A 44 13.27 -2.98 5.94
N ASN A 45 12.19 -3.61 6.40
CA ASN A 45 12.22 -4.99 6.85
C ASN A 45 12.67 -5.96 5.74
N ASP A 46 12.13 -5.78 4.53
CA ASP A 46 12.46 -6.60 3.38
C ASP A 46 13.92 -6.37 2.92
N LEU A 47 14.42 -5.13 2.99
CA LEU A 47 15.81 -4.82 2.69
C LEU A 47 16.78 -5.45 3.70
N ILE A 48 16.47 -5.39 5.00
CA ILE A 48 17.31 -6.00 6.04
C ILE A 48 17.46 -7.50 5.75
N LEU A 49 16.37 -8.20 5.43
CA LEU A 49 16.35 -9.65 5.25
C LEU A 49 16.99 -10.08 3.92
N ASN A 50 16.52 -9.52 2.82
CA ASN A 50 16.83 -10.04 1.49
C ASN A 50 18.10 -9.43 0.91
N VAL A 51 18.50 -8.25 1.37
CA VAL A 51 19.62 -7.52 0.77
C VAL A 51 20.80 -7.34 1.71
N LEU A 52 20.59 -7.06 2.99
CA LEU A 52 21.68 -6.76 3.91
C LEU A 52 22.18 -7.98 4.69
N PHE A 53 21.31 -8.92 5.01
CA PHE A 53 21.66 -10.05 5.88
C PHE A 53 22.71 -10.96 5.23
N LEU A 54 22.51 -11.37 3.98
CA LEU A 54 23.42 -12.27 3.28
C LEU A 54 24.79 -11.65 3.03
N PRO A 55 24.92 -10.43 2.46
CA PRO A 55 26.21 -9.77 2.32
C PRO A 55 26.94 -9.52 3.65
N PHE A 56 26.19 -9.24 4.73
CA PHE A 56 26.80 -9.10 6.06
C PHE A 56 27.49 -10.39 6.50
N ILE A 57 26.82 -11.55 6.36
CA ILE A 57 27.42 -12.85 6.71
C ILE A 57 28.65 -13.13 5.83
N VAL A 58 28.52 -12.93 4.53
CA VAL A 58 29.63 -13.19 3.59
C VAL A 58 30.83 -12.29 3.90
N SER A 59 30.59 -11.00 4.15
CA SER A 59 31.64 -10.03 4.52
C SER A 59 32.30 -10.37 5.86
N ALA A 60 31.50 -10.81 6.83
CA ALA A 60 32.02 -11.18 8.15
C ALA A 60 32.95 -12.43 8.07
N VAL A 61 32.58 -13.40 7.24
CA VAL A 61 33.42 -14.59 6.98
C VAL A 61 34.68 -14.22 6.20
N SER A 62 34.56 -13.42 5.14
CA SER A 62 35.68 -13.01 4.29
C SER A 62 36.72 -12.18 5.05
N ASN A 63 36.28 -11.32 5.96
CA ASN A 63 37.15 -10.45 6.76
C ASN A 63 37.61 -11.08 8.07
N ASN A 64 37.33 -12.37 8.32
CA ASN A 64 37.68 -13.09 9.55
C ASN A 64 37.23 -12.34 10.83
N TYR A 65 36.00 -11.80 10.83
CA TYR A 65 35.45 -11.17 12.04
C TYR A 65 35.36 -12.18 13.18
N SER A 66 35.51 -11.70 14.42
CA SER A 66 35.34 -12.57 15.58
C SER A 66 33.90 -13.10 15.63
N ILE A 67 33.72 -14.30 16.14
CA ILE A 67 32.40 -14.93 16.30
C ILE A 67 31.48 -14.03 17.13
N GLU A 68 32.01 -13.31 18.12
CA GLU A 68 31.28 -12.36 18.94
C GLU A 68 30.69 -11.21 18.12
N THR A 69 31.48 -10.62 17.21
CA THR A 69 31.03 -9.52 16.33
C THR A 69 29.92 -9.98 15.39
N LEU A 70 30.06 -11.18 14.84
CA LEU A 70 29.07 -11.78 13.97
C LEU A 70 27.75 -12.03 14.72
N PHE A 71 27.85 -12.60 15.91
CA PHE A 71 26.70 -12.87 16.76
C PHE A 71 25.96 -11.58 17.16
N ILE A 72 26.69 -10.56 17.60
CA ILE A 72 26.12 -9.24 17.96
C ILE A 72 25.40 -8.61 16.76
N GLY A 73 26.00 -8.64 15.55
CA GLY A 73 25.39 -8.11 14.35
C GLY A 73 24.08 -8.81 13.99
N CYS A 74 24.06 -10.15 14.06
CA CYS A 74 22.82 -10.93 13.84
C CYS A 74 21.74 -10.60 14.88
N VAL A 75 22.09 -10.50 16.15
CA VAL A 75 21.15 -10.15 17.21
C VAL A 75 20.54 -8.76 16.99
N ILE A 76 21.35 -7.77 16.62
CA ILE A 76 20.87 -6.42 16.32
C ILE A 76 19.89 -6.43 15.15
N MET A 77 20.18 -7.14 14.06
CA MET A 77 19.28 -7.26 12.90
C MET A 77 17.95 -7.91 13.27
N ILE A 78 17.99 -8.98 14.08
CA ILE A 78 16.79 -9.68 14.55
C ILE A 78 15.95 -8.76 15.44
N LEU A 79 16.56 -8.02 16.35
CA LEU A 79 15.84 -7.09 17.23
C LEU A 79 15.19 -5.94 16.44
N LEU A 80 15.92 -5.34 15.51
CA LEU A 80 15.35 -4.30 14.62
C LEU A 80 14.14 -4.82 13.85
N ARG A 81 14.27 -6.00 13.27
CA ARG A 81 13.17 -6.65 12.58
C ARG A 81 11.97 -6.91 13.48
N ALA A 82 12.19 -7.44 14.67
CA ALA A 82 11.12 -7.72 15.64
C ALA A 82 10.33 -6.47 16.00
N VAL A 83 11.00 -5.32 16.19
CA VAL A 83 10.36 -4.03 16.45
C VAL A 83 9.48 -3.60 15.26
N ILE A 84 10.02 -3.68 14.03
CA ILE A 84 9.30 -3.30 12.81
C ILE A 84 8.07 -4.22 12.59
N GLU A 85 8.25 -5.53 12.73
CA GLU A 85 7.16 -6.49 12.58
C GLU A 85 6.07 -6.32 13.63
N THR A 86 6.45 -6.03 14.88
CA THR A 86 5.48 -5.74 15.95
C THR A 86 4.63 -4.52 15.61
N PHE A 87 5.25 -3.45 15.12
CA PHE A 87 4.52 -2.27 14.67
C PHE A 87 3.58 -2.57 13.50
N ASN A 88 4.08 -3.25 12.47
CA ASN A 88 3.27 -3.62 11.30
C ASN A 88 2.11 -4.56 11.67
N SER A 89 2.34 -5.50 12.56
CA SER A 89 1.31 -6.41 13.06
C SER A 89 0.24 -5.64 13.84
N TRP A 90 0.63 -4.76 14.75
CA TRP A 90 -0.31 -3.89 15.46
C TRP A 90 -1.12 -3.01 14.48
N TYR A 91 -0.45 -2.41 13.51
CA TYR A 91 -1.09 -1.57 12.50
C TYR A 91 -2.14 -2.36 11.71
N LYS A 92 -1.77 -3.53 11.16
CA LYS A 92 -2.66 -4.37 10.34
C LYS A 92 -3.79 -5.02 11.15
N SER A 93 -3.50 -5.50 12.36
CA SER A 93 -4.45 -6.27 13.16
C SER A 93 -5.37 -5.42 14.05
N VAL A 94 -4.94 -4.23 14.45
CA VAL A 94 -5.67 -3.39 15.39
C VAL A 94 -6.15 -2.09 14.75
N TYR A 95 -5.23 -1.37 14.10
CA TYR A 95 -5.55 -0.04 13.57
C TYR A 95 -6.42 -0.10 12.30
N ILE A 96 -6.04 -0.92 11.31
CA ILE A 96 -6.80 -1.03 10.04
C ILE A 96 -8.26 -1.43 10.27
N PRO A 97 -8.61 -2.47 11.04
CA PRO A 97 -10.01 -2.82 11.27
C PRO A 97 -10.81 -1.69 11.94
N LYS A 98 -10.22 -1.00 12.91
CA LYS A 98 -10.86 0.15 13.58
C LYS A 98 -11.11 1.31 12.60
N SER A 99 -10.12 1.61 11.76
CA SER A 99 -10.22 2.65 10.73
C SER A 99 -11.28 2.29 9.69
N ASN A 100 -11.35 1.01 9.26
CA ASN A 100 -12.35 0.54 8.31
C ASN A 100 -13.78 0.72 8.85
N ILE A 101 -14.03 0.33 10.10
CA ILE A 101 -15.33 0.53 10.75
C ILE A 101 -15.70 2.02 10.82
N LYS A 102 -14.73 2.88 11.14
CA LYS A 102 -14.95 4.33 11.22
C LYS A 102 -15.31 4.91 9.85
N ILE A 103 -14.60 4.51 8.80
CA ILE A 103 -14.84 4.93 7.42
C ILE A 103 -16.23 4.44 6.96
N GLU A 104 -16.51 3.15 7.14
CA GLU A 104 -17.80 2.55 6.77
C GLU A 104 -18.97 3.26 7.43
N ARG A 105 -18.88 3.51 8.74
CA ARG A 105 -19.88 4.25 9.48
C ARG A 105 -20.09 5.67 8.91
N SER A 106 -19.00 6.35 8.58
CA SER A 106 -19.06 7.71 8.05
C SER A 106 -19.70 7.76 6.66
N PHE A 107 -19.41 6.77 5.81
CA PHE A 107 -20.08 6.63 4.51
C PHE A 107 -21.57 6.34 4.66
N LYS A 108 -21.94 5.39 5.53
CA LYS A 108 -23.34 5.05 5.78
C LYS A 108 -24.13 6.27 6.29
N LEU A 109 -23.57 7.03 7.23
CA LEU A 109 -24.23 8.27 7.73
C LEU A 109 -24.45 9.27 6.60
N LYS A 110 -23.42 9.55 5.77
CA LYS A 110 -23.59 10.45 4.61
C LYS A 110 -24.64 9.94 3.61
N LEU A 111 -24.74 8.64 3.45
CA LEU A 111 -25.73 8.05 2.56
C LEU A 111 -27.14 8.21 3.13
N PHE A 112 -27.31 8.00 4.44
CA PHE A 112 -28.60 8.21 5.12
C PHE A 112 -29.03 9.68 5.06
N ASP A 113 -28.12 10.63 5.31
CA ASP A 113 -28.44 12.06 5.19
C ASP A 113 -28.91 12.45 3.78
N LYS A 114 -28.29 11.83 2.74
CA LYS A 114 -28.75 12.02 1.36
C LYS A 114 -30.08 11.35 1.08
N ALA A 115 -30.29 10.15 1.59
CA ALA A 115 -31.51 9.38 1.40
C ALA A 115 -32.73 10.06 2.06
N GLU A 116 -32.54 10.68 3.22
CA GLU A 116 -33.59 11.43 3.92
C GLU A 116 -34.14 12.63 3.10
N ASN A 117 -33.28 13.19 2.23
CA ASN A 117 -33.63 14.31 1.37
C ASN A 117 -34.22 13.91 0.00
N VAL A 118 -34.49 12.62 -0.21
CA VAL A 118 -35.03 12.08 -1.47
C VAL A 118 -36.55 11.89 -1.29
N ASP A 119 -37.33 12.32 -2.29
CA ASP A 119 -38.78 12.13 -2.30
C ASP A 119 -39.15 10.64 -2.20
N LEU A 120 -40.14 10.32 -1.37
CA LEU A 120 -40.60 8.95 -1.10
C LEU A 120 -41.00 8.23 -2.39
N ILE A 121 -41.55 8.94 -3.37
CA ILE A 121 -41.97 8.40 -4.69
C ILE A 121 -40.80 7.77 -5.44
N ARG A 122 -39.56 8.25 -5.23
CA ARG A 122 -38.37 7.65 -5.89
C ARG A 122 -37.99 6.30 -5.32
N TYR A 123 -38.42 5.96 -4.12
CA TYR A 123 -38.16 4.63 -3.55
C TYR A 123 -39.07 3.53 -4.16
N ASP A 124 -40.16 3.92 -4.83
CA ASP A 124 -41.02 3.00 -5.62
C ASP A 124 -40.39 2.67 -6.98
N ASP A 125 -39.39 3.43 -7.43
CA ASP A 125 -38.61 3.12 -8.62
C ASP A 125 -37.62 2.00 -8.32
N THR A 126 -37.82 0.86 -9.00
CA THR A 126 -37.01 -0.34 -8.82
C THR A 126 -35.53 -0.10 -9.15
N GLU A 127 -35.21 0.74 -10.14
CA GLU A 127 -33.83 1.06 -10.50
C GLU A 127 -33.16 1.89 -9.41
N PHE A 128 -33.83 2.91 -8.90
CA PHE A 128 -33.35 3.72 -7.79
C PHE A 128 -33.10 2.87 -6.53
N TYR A 129 -34.07 2.04 -6.16
CA TYR A 129 -34.00 1.18 -4.98
C TYR A 129 -32.83 0.18 -5.08
N ASN A 130 -32.68 -0.48 -6.21
CA ASN A 130 -31.56 -1.41 -6.43
C ASN A 130 -30.20 -0.71 -6.36
N ASN A 131 -30.07 0.47 -6.96
CA ASN A 131 -28.86 1.29 -6.88
C ASN A 131 -28.55 1.73 -5.45
N TYR A 132 -29.59 2.13 -4.68
CA TYR A 132 -29.44 2.50 -3.28
C TYR A 132 -28.96 1.34 -2.41
N VAL A 133 -29.55 0.16 -2.55
CA VAL A 133 -29.15 -1.07 -1.84
C VAL A 133 -27.72 -1.46 -2.20
N TRP A 134 -27.38 -1.43 -3.48
CA TRP A 134 -26.03 -1.73 -3.94
C TRP A 134 -24.98 -0.76 -3.39
N VAL A 135 -25.27 0.55 -3.43
CA VAL A 135 -24.39 1.58 -2.88
C VAL A 135 -24.23 1.42 -1.36
N THR A 136 -25.30 1.07 -0.64
CA THR A 136 -25.26 0.90 0.81
C THR A 136 -24.38 -0.28 1.23
N ASN A 137 -24.38 -1.35 0.45
CA ASN A 137 -23.66 -2.57 0.78
C ASN A 137 -22.19 -2.55 0.30
N ASP A 138 -21.91 -2.03 -0.89
CA ASP A 138 -20.63 -2.22 -1.56
C ASP A 138 -19.71 -0.99 -1.57
N ILE A 139 -20.24 0.25 -1.46
CA ILE A 139 -19.42 1.43 -1.73
C ILE A 139 -18.29 1.64 -0.72
N SER A 140 -18.54 1.34 0.56
CA SER A 140 -17.54 1.50 1.61
C SER A 140 -16.40 0.50 1.49
N SER A 141 -16.70 -0.76 1.20
CA SER A 141 -15.69 -1.80 1.02
C SER A 141 -14.84 -1.55 -0.23
N ARG A 142 -15.42 -1.17 -1.35
CA ARG A 142 -14.69 -0.83 -2.58
C ARG A 142 -13.81 0.40 -2.44
N ALA A 143 -14.24 1.40 -1.68
CA ALA A 143 -13.44 2.58 -1.42
C ALA A 143 -12.20 2.24 -0.59
N ILE A 144 -12.35 1.39 0.43
CA ILE A 144 -11.24 0.89 1.26
C ILE A 144 -10.29 0.04 0.43
N GLU A 145 -10.81 -0.91 -0.34
CA GLU A 145 -10.02 -1.78 -1.22
C GLU A 145 -9.21 -0.96 -2.25
N THR A 146 -9.81 0.06 -2.84
CA THR A 146 -9.10 0.97 -3.77
C THR A 146 -7.92 1.65 -3.09
N LEU A 147 -8.08 2.09 -1.85
CA LEU A 147 -7.01 2.72 -1.09
C LEU A 147 -5.90 1.73 -0.77
N ASP A 148 -6.23 0.53 -0.35
CA ASP A 148 -5.26 -0.53 -0.05
C ASP A 148 -4.45 -0.92 -1.31
N ILE A 149 -5.10 -1.08 -2.46
CA ILE A 149 -4.43 -1.34 -3.75
C ILE A 149 -3.44 -0.22 -4.11
N ILE A 150 -3.81 1.05 -3.90
CA ILE A 150 -2.92 2.18 -4.19
C ILE A 150 -1.68 2.14 -3.29
N PHE A 151 -1.83 1.81 -2.01
CA PHE A 151 -0.70 1.68 -1.10
C PHE A 151 0.18 0.47 -1.43
N ASP A 152 -0.40 -0.64 -1.87
CA ASP A 152 0.36 -1.80 -2.34
C ASP A 152 1.19 -1.47 -3.59
N TRP A 153 0.65 -0.68 -4.51
CA TRP A 153 1.39 -0.15 -5.65
C TRP A 153 2.55 0.75 -5.23
N ILE A 154 2.32 1.67 -4.29
CA ILE A 154 3.36 2.55 -3.75
C ILE A 154 4.45 1.70 -3.08
N ASN A 155 4.08 0.70 -2.28
CA ASN A 155 5.02 -0.23 -1.64
C ASN A 155 5.89 -0.95 -2.67
N SER A 156 5.27 -1.49 -3.72
CA SER A 156 5.99 -2.19 -4.79
C SER A 156 6.98 -1.29 -5.51
N VAL A 157 6.60 -0.06 -5.84
CA VAL A 157 7.47 0.92 -6.49
C VAL A 157 8.63 1.32 -5.56
N MET A 158 8.37 1.55 -4.29
CA MET A 158 9.40 1.87 -3.30
C MET A 158 10.39 0.71 -3.13
N MET A 159 9.91 -0.53 -3.09
CA MET A 159 10.76 -1.71 -2.98
C MET A 159 11.68 -1.84 -4.19
N VAL A 160 11.14 -1.72 -5.41
CA VAL A 160 11.94 -1.75 -6.65
C VAL A 160 12.99 -0.64 -6.65
N ALA A 161 12.60 0.59 -6.29
CA ALA A 161 13.53 1.72 -6.23
C ALA A 161 14.65 1.49 -5.19
N ALA A 162 14.32 0.95 -4.03
CA ALA A 162 15.29 0.65 -2.97
C ALA A 162 16.28 -0.44 -3.39
N VAL A 163 15.80 -1.54 -3.98
CA VAL A 163 16.66 -2.62 -4.49
C VAL A 163 17.56 -2.12 -5.62
N MET A 164 16.99 -1.36 -6.57
CA MET A 164 17.77 -0.74 -7.67
C MET A 164 18.85 0.19 -7.12
N GLY A 165 18.54 1.03 -6.12
CA GLY A 165 19.52 1.92 -5.49
C GLY A 165 20.70 1.16 -4.88
N ILE A 166 20.44 0.02 -4.25
CA ILE A 166 21.49 -0.83 -3.68
C ILE A 166 22.34 -1.47 -4.77
N ILE A 167 21.73 -2.03 -5.82
CA ILE A 167 22.45 -2.65 -6.93
C ILE A 167 23.36 -1.62 -7.63
N ILE A 168 22.87 -0.39 -7.86
CA ILE A 168 23.67 0.69 -8.45
C ILE A 168 24.89 1.03 -7.59
N SER A 169 24.74 0.95 -6.27
CA SER A 169 25.82 1.29 -5.33
C SER A 169 26.92 0.23 -5.28
N PHE A 170 26.60 -1.05 -5.54
CA PHE A 170 27.57 -2.15 -5.49
C PHE A 170 28.22 -2.42 -6.85
N GLU A 171 27.43 -2.62 -7.90
CA GLU A 171 27.93 -2.89 -9.25
C GLU A 171 26.93 -2.46 -10.34
N PRO A 172 27.12 -1.29 -10.96
CA PRO A 172 26.18 -0.78 -11.97
C PRO A 172 26.09 -1.67 -13.23
N VAL A 173 27.09 -2.50 -13.51
CA VAL A 173 27.10 -3.41 -14.68
C VAL A 173 26.05 -4.50 -14.55
N ILE A 174 25.72 -4.95 -13.33
CA ILE A 174 24.72 -5.99 -13.09
C ILE A 174 23.33 -5.57 -13.58
N ILE A 175 23.01 -4.27 -13.50
CA ILE A 175 21.71 -3.74 -13.96
C ILE A 175 21.55 -3.98 -15.47
N ILE A 176 22.59 -3.72 -16.24
CA ILE A 176 22.54 -3.92 -17.69
C ILE A 176 22.29 -5.39 -18.00
N CYS A 177 22.94 -6.29 -17.27
CA CYS A 177 22.80 -7.74 -17.46
C CYS A 177 21.42 -8.29 -17.03
N THR A 178 20.73 -7.65 -16.09
CA THR A 178 19.41 -8.11 -15.59
C THR A 178 18.24 -7.45 -16.33
N VAL A 179 18.33 -6.16 -16.63
CA VAL A 179 17.25 -5.41 -17.29
C VAL A 179 17.20 -5.73 -18.79
N PHE A 180 18.35 -5.89 -19.45
CA PHE A 180 18.42 -6.16 -20.88
C PHE A 180 17.69 -7.43 -21.31
N PRO A 181 17.89 -8.60 -20.68
CA PRO A 181 17.13 -9.81 -21.01
C PRO A 181 15.64 -9.69 -20.68
N SER A 182 15.28 -8.93 -19.61
CA SER A 182 13.89 -8.74 -19.21
C SER A 182 13.09 -7.93 -20.22
N ILE A 183 13.72 -6.96 -20.89
CA ILE A 183 13.11 -6.17 -21.96
C ILE A 183 12.91 -7.00 -23.24
N ILE A 184 13.84 -7.91 -23.53
CA ILE A 184 13.77 -8.78 -24.73
C ILE A 184 12.69 -9.87 -24.56
N SER A 185 12.39 -10.25 -23.31
CA SER A 185 11.40 -11.30 -22.99
C SER A 185 9.96 -10.77 -22.93
N LEU A 186 9.72 -9.48 -23.11
CA LEU A 186 8.41 -8.82 -23.06
C LEU A 186 7.86 -8.59 -24.45
#